data_bab8c3e94b47b5d6c8dd9e19bafd2711
#
_entry.id   bab8c3e94b47b5d6c8dd9e19bafd2711
#
_cell.length_a   1.000
_cell.length_b   1.000
_cell.length_c   1.000
_cell.angle_alpha   90.00
_cell.angle_beta   90.00
_cell.angle_gamma   90.00
#
_symmetry.space_group_name_H-M   'P 1'
#
loop_
_entity.id
_entity.type
_entity.pdbx_description
1 polymer ?
#
loop_
_entity_poly.entity_id
_entity_poly.type
_entity_poly.pdbx_seq_one_letter_code
_entity_poly.pdbx_strand_id
1 'polypeptide(L)'
;MADTVDALIIGAGFSGCYQLYRLRQSGFKVKLYDAGTSLGGVWHWNCYPGARVDSHVPNYEFSMPEVWRDWCWSERFPGWEELRAYFEHVDKRLDLSKDVRFNSRIIRAEFDESGRFWSVTCQDGHQTNTRFLLSCVGFASNAYIPEFAGMGSFKGPCHHTARWPQHGLSFSDKRVGIIGTGASGVQVIQEASEDAASVTVFQRTPMIALPMQQRHYSEAQYQAWKAEFPKIFQLRDASGGGLHDINPDRQAAWSVPEEERSAKFEAAWREGGFQFWSGTYSDILSHPDSNRLAYEFWRDKTRARLEDPVLHEKLAPYEPLHPFGAKRPSLEQHYYECFNQSNVELVDLKQTRIEAITPDGVMLKDRHIDLDILVLATGFDGSSGGLTRIDLRSVKGSSIGENWQQGVRTWLGIGVPDFPNLLMLYGPQSPTAFWNGPTSAEVQGDWIVDLLCWMRKKRLTRIEASHSAAESWNDHMEELAASTLLPQADSWYMGANIPGKTRQLLHHSGVQSYLRHCEECRLKGYDGFDVS
;
A
#
# COMPACT_ATOMS: atom_id res chain seq x y z
N MET A 1 12.39 -33.11 -13.06
CA MET A 1 11.76 -33.26 -11.72
C MET A 1 11.50 -31.83 -11.19
N ALA A 2 10.37 -31.59 -10.56
CA ALA A 2 10.10 -30.29 -9.95
C ALA A 2 11.10 -30.01 -8.83
N ASP A 3 11.56 -28.77 -8.70
CA ASP A 3 12.37 -28.34 -7.58
C ASP A 3 11.58 -28.51 -6.27
N THR A 4 12.26 -28.91 -5.18
CA THR A 4 11.61 -29.06 -3.88
C THR A 4 12.30 -28.18 -2.83
N VAL A 5 11.49 -27.37 -2.14
CA VAL A 5 11.94 -26.46 -1.08
C VAL A 5 11.04 -26.58 0.15
N ASP A 6 11.53 -26.14 1.32
CA ASP A 6 10.71 -26.11 2.53
C ASP A 6 9.67 -24.97 2.48
N ALA A 7 10.10 -23.83 1.95
CA ALA A 7 9.24 -22.65 1.79
C ALA A 7 9.48 -21.95 0.44
N LEU A 8 8.40 -21.56 -0.23
CA LEU A 8 8.43 -20.71 -1.41
C LEU A 8 7.73 -19.39 -1.10
N ILE A 9 8.43 -18.28 -1.37
CA ILE A 9 7.93 -16.92 -1.14
C ILE A 9 7.50 -16.34 -2.48
N ILE A 10 6.36 -15.66 -2.51
CA ILE A 10 5.82 -14.94 -3.68
C ILE A 10 5.97 -13.44 -3.46
N GLY A 11 6.83 -12.78 -4.26
CA GLY A 11 7.02 -11.32 -4.25
C GLY A 11 8.28 -10.87 -3.54
N ALA A 12 9.07 -10.02 -4.22
CA ALA A 12 10.39 -9.52 -3.80
C ALA A 12 10.38 -8.08 -3.29
N GLY A 13 9.30 -7.65 -2.62
CA GLY A 13 9.24 -6.41 -1.85
C GLY A 13 9.82 -6.57 -0.45
N PHE A 14 9.61 -5.57 0.44
CA PHE A 14 10.09 -5.60 1.82
C PHE A 14 9.76 -6.93 2.54
N SER A 15 8.51 -7.37 2.49
CA SER A 15 8.07 -8.60 3.17
C SER A 15 8.79 -9.85 2.65
N GLY A 16 8.91 -9.99 1.33
CA GLY A 16 9.57 -11.15 0.73
C GLY A 16 11.07 -11.17 0.98
N CYS A 17 11.74 -10.04 0.87
CA CYS A 17 13.18 -9.91 1.15
C CYS A 17 13.49 -10.25 2.61
N TYR A 18 12.71 -9.70 3.55
CA TYR A 18 12.87 -10.01 4.97
C TYR A 18 12.65 -11.49 5.25
N GLN A 19 11.56 -12.04 4.74
CA GLN A 19 11.18 -13.42 4.99
C GLN A 19 12.19 -14.42 4.41
N LEU A 20 12.72 -14.14 3.21
CA LEU A 20 13.79 -14.94 2.60
C LEU A 20 15.03 -14.99 3.50
N TYR A 21 15.47 -13.82 3.97
CA TYR A 21 16.61 -13.70 4.85
C TYR A 21 16.42 -14.46 6.16
N ARG A 22 15.30 -14.23 6.85
CA ARG A 22 15.02 -14.82 8.17
C ARG A 22 14.83 -16.33 8.13
N LEU A 23 14.10 -16.87 7.13
CA LEU A 23 13.92 -18.32 6.96
C LEU A 23 15.25 -19.01 6.62
N ARG A 24 16.06 -18.38 5.78
CA ARG A 24 17.38 -18.89 5.45
C ARG A 24 18.29 -18.96 6.69
N GLN A 25 18.30 -17.90 7.52
CA GLN A 25 19.02 -17.91 8.79
C GLN A 25 18.51 -19.01 9.76
N SER A 26 17.21 -19.30 9.70
CA SER A 26 16.61 -20.36 10.51
C SER A 26 16.82 -21.76 9.94
N GLY A 27 17.59 -21.91 8.85
CA GLY A 27 17.97 -23.19 8.26
C GLY A 27 16.89 -23.86 7.43
N PHE A 28 15.94 -23.09 6.87
CA PHE A 28 14.98 -23.59 5.87
C PHE A 28 15.60 -23.50 4.48
N LYS A 29 15.32 -24.49 3.63
CA LYS A 29 15.57 -24.43 2.19
C LYS A 29 14.46 -23.58 1.57
N VAL A 30 14.77 -22.33 1.24
CA VAL A 30 13.79 -21.35 0.80
C VAL A 30 14.16 -20.78 -0.57
N LYS A 31 13.16 -20.50 -1.39
CA LYS A 31 13.27 -19.73 -2.64
C LYS A 31 12.21 -18.61 -2.66
N LEU A 32 12.52 -17.54 -3.38
CA LEU A 32 11.63 -16.43 -3.63
C LEU A 32 11.43 -16.26 -5.13
N TYR A 33 10.16 -16.15 -5.57
CA TYR A 33 9.82 -15.90 -6.97
C TYR A 33 9.16 -14.54 -7.13
N ASP A 34 9.63 -13.76 -8.11
CA ASP A 34 9.05 -12.47 -8.47
C ASP A 34 8.82 -12.35 -9.97
N ALA A 35 7.76 -11.66 -10.34
CA ALA A 35 7.43 -11.36 -11.73
C ALA A 35 8.32 -10.26 -12.34
N GLY A 36 8.97 -9.46 -11.51
CA GLY A 36 9.91 -8.39 -11.89
C GLY A 36 11.29 -8.91 -12.23
N THR A 37 12.15 -8.00 -12.65
CA THR A 37 13.55 -8.27 -13.03
C THR A 37 14.53 -7.97 -11.90
N SER A 38 14.06 -7.36 -10.80
CA SER A 38 14.87 -7.02 -9.62
C SER A 38 14.04 -7.07 -8.34
N LEU A 39 14.71 -6.98 -7.20
CA LEU A 39 14.07 -6.71 -5.92
C LEU A 39 13.39 -5.34 -5.92
N GLY A 40 12.49 -5.11 -4.96
CA GLY A 40 11.86 -3.81 -4.76
C GLY A 40 10.33 -3.87 -4.69
N GLY A 41 9.69 -4.92 -5.22
CA GLY A 41 8.23 -5.04 -5.23
C GLY A 41 7.58 -3.82 -5.88
N VAL A 42 6.76 -3.06 -5.15
CA VAL A 42 6.10 -1.84 -5.63
C VAL A 42 7.10 -0.82 -6.20
N TRP A 43 8.29 -0.71 -5.68
CA TRP A 43 9.33 0.23 -6.12
C TRP A 43 10.07 -0.21 -7.38
N HIS A 44 9.99 -1.48 -7.75
CA HIS A 44 10.37 -1.96 -9.07
C HIS A 44 9.35 -1.54 -10.14
N TRP A 45 8.04 -1.60 -9.81
CA TRP A 45 6.97 -1.38 -10.77
C TRP A 45 6.52 0.09 -10.88
N ASN A 46 6.45 0.82 -9.75
CA ASN A 46 5.97 2.20 -9.68
C ASN A 46 7.13 3.17 -9.86
N CYS A 47 7.60 3.30 -11.10
CA CYS A 47 8.69 4.19 -11.50
C CYS A 47 8.18 5.36 -12.36
N TYR A 48 6.92 5.74 -12.16
CA TYR A 48 6.36 6.93 -12.80
C TYR A 48 6.97 8.22 -12.22
N PRO A 49 6.99 9.33 -12.96
CA PRO A 49 7.53 10.60 -12.47
C PRO A 49 6.88 11.02 -11.14
N GLY A 50 7.69 11.44 -10.19
CA GLY A 50 7.26 11.85 -8.87
C GLY A 50 6.91 10.71 -7.89
N ALA A 51 7.01 9.43 -8.29
CA ALA A 51 6.73 8.30 -7.42
C ALA A 51 7.66 8.32 -6.20
N ARG A 52 7.08 8.45 -5.00
CA ARG A 52 7.80 8.50 -3.72
C ARG A 52 7.00 7.93 -2.58
N VAL A 53 7.70 7.56 -1.51
CA VAL A 53 7.08 7.05 -0.30
C VAL A 53 6.35 8.16 0.45
N ASP A 54 5.32 7.79 1.22
CA ASP A 54 4.57 8.69 2.10
C ASP A 54 4.87 8.48 3.60
N SER A 55 5.77 7.56 3.90
CA SER A 55 6.30 7.33 5.24
C SER A 55 7.76 7.76 5.27
N HIS A 56 8.10 8.71 6.14
CA HIS A 56 9.44 9.29 6.17
C HIS A 56 10.50 8.33 6.72
N VAL A 57 11.72 8.53 6.28
CA VAL A 57 12.89 7.80 6.82
C VAL A 57 13.24 8.34 8.23
N PRO A 58 13.82 7.53 9.14
CA PRO A 58 14.25 6.15 8.94
C PRO A 58 13.15 5.10 9.20
N ASN A 59 11.87 5.50 9.32
CA ASN A 59 10.80 4.52 9.53
C ASN A 59 10.65 3.58 8.33
N TYR A 60 10.86 4.10 7.09
CA TYR A 60 10.68 3.34 5.86
C TYR A 60 11.96 2.62 5.42
N GLU A 61 12.61 1.92 6.36
CA GLU A 61 13.75 1.04 6.09
C GLU A 61 13.77 -0.13 7.06
N PHE A 62 14.58 -1.15 6.78
CA PHE A 62 14.80 -2.25 7.71
C PHE A 62 15.57 -1.80 8.96
N SER A 63 15.15 -2.29 10.13
CA SER A 63 15.83 -2.02 11.41
C SER A 63 17.10 -2.87 11.61
N MET A 64 17.41 -3.76 10.67
CA MET A 64 18.57 -4.63 10.72
C MET A 64 19.87 -3.84 10.64
N PRO A 65 20.76 -3.91 11.65
CA PRO A 65 22.01 -3.16 11.68
C PRO A 65 22.94 -3.41 10.49
N GLU A 66 22.93 -4.62 9.94
CA GLU A 66 23.68 -5.00 8.74
C GLU A 66 23.20 -4.30 7.47
N VAL A 67 22.02 -3.68 7.49
CA VAL A 67 21.46 -2.91 6.38
C VAL A 67 21.61 -1.41 6.60
N TRP A 68 21.07 -0.86 7.70
CA TRP A 68 20.99 0.59 7.86
C TRP A 68 22.34 1.25 8.18
N ARG A 69 23.32 0.55 8.75
CA ARG A 69 24.62 1.17 9.15
C ARG A 69 25.37 1.79 7.98
N ASP A 70 25.30 1.16 6.82
CA ASP A 70 26.05 1.56 5.63
C ASP A 70 25.16 2.21 4.55
N TRP A 71 23.92 2.58 4.89
CA TRP A 71 22.99 3.27 4.00
C TRP A 71 22.69 4.68 4.52
N CYS A 72 22.62 5.67 3.65
CA CYS A 72 22.18 7.02 3.97
C CYS A 72 21.13 7.47 2.97
N TRP A 73 19.98 7.88 3.46
CA TRP A 73 18.96 8.51 2.65
C TRP A 73 19.30 9.98 2.39
N SER A 74 19.01 10.45 1.17
CA SER A 74 19.23 11.85 0.77
C SER A 74 18.02 12.74 1.07
N GLU A 75 16.83 12.13 1.21
CA GLU A 75 15.56 12.83 1.37
C GLU A 75 14.71 12.24 2.51
N ARG A 76 13.86 13.09 3.13
CA ARG A 76 12.88 12.67 4.15
C ARG A 76 11.87 11.65 3.60
N PHE A 77 11.40 11.87 2.38
CA PHE A 77 10.47 11.00 1.65
C PHE A 77 11.13 10.60 0.32
N PRO A 78 11.99 9.57 0.30
CA PRO A 78 12.76 9.21 -0.88
C PRO A 78 11.89 8.82 -2.07
N GLY A 79 12.39 9.16 -3.26
CA GLY A 79 11.81 8.77 -4.53
C GLY A 79 12.10 7.32 -4.90
N TRP A 80 11.45 6.86 -5.96
CA TRP A 80 11.55 5.47 -6.40
C TRP A 80 12.97 5.08 -6.83
N GLU A 81 13.76 6.01 -7.36
CA GLU A 81 15.16 5.77 -7.74
C GLU A 81 16.01 5.40 -6.53
N GLU A 82 15.91 6.19 -5.47
CA GLU A 82 16.66 5.94 -4.23
C GLU A 82 16.16 4.69 -3.52
N LEU A 83 14.85 4.40 -3.58
CA LEU A 83 14.29 3.16 -3.06
C LEU A 83 14.78 1.92 -3.82
N ARG A 84 14.97 1.99 -5.14
CA ARG A 84 15.61 0.92 -5.91
C ARG A 84 17.06 0.73 -5.51
N ALA A 85 17.83 1.80 -5.41
CA ALA A 85 19.22 1.75 -4.93
C ALA A 85 19.30 1.15 -3.51
N TYR A 86 18.32 1.46 -2.65
CA TYR A 86 18.22 0.83 -1.33
C TYR A 86 18.01 -0.70 -1.44
N PHE A 87 17.14 -1.18 -2.33
CA PHE A 87 16.98 -2.62 -2.53
C PHE A 87 18.21 -3.31 -3.11
N GLU A 88 18.98 -2.63 -3.97
CA GLU A 88 20.28 -3.12 -4.43
C GLU A 88 21.28 -3.21 -3.26
N HIS A 89 21.28 -2.21 -2.36
CA HIS A 89 22.06 -2.25 -1.14
C HIS A 89 21.63 -3.41 -0.22
N VAL A 90 20.33 -3.61 0.01
CA VAL A 90 19.78 -4.74 0.78
C VAL A 90 20.23 -6.08 0.19
N ASP A 91 20.15 -6.24 -1.13
CA ASP A 91 20.61 -7.45 -1.82
C ASP A 91 22.09 -7.71 -1.58
N LYS A 92 22.91 -6.68 -1.78
CA LYS A 92 24.37 -6.78 -1.56
C LYS A 92 24.72 -7.13 -0.11
N ARG A 93 23.96 -6.62 0.87
CA ARG A 93 24.22 -6.88 2.31
C ARG A 93 23.75 -8.26 2.75
N LEU A 94 22.61 -8.72 2.22
CA LEU A 94 21.95 -9.95 2.67
C LEU A 94 22.09 -11.12 1.69
N ASP A 95 22.72 -10.91 0.53
CA ASP A 95 22.96 -11.91 -0.52
C ASP A 95 21.65 -12.67 -0.89
N LEU A 96 20.61 -11.88 -1.25
CA LEU A 96 19.26 -12.41 -1.47
C LEU A 96 19.10 -13.03 -2.86
N SER A 97 19.61 -12.37 -3.90
CA SER A 97 19.36 -12.71 -5.31
C SER A 97 19.78 -14.12 -5.68
N LYS A 98 20.72 -14.74 -4.96
CA LYS A 98 21.11 -16.15 -5.20
C LYS A 98 19.96 -17.15 -4.97
N ASP A 99 18.98 -16.77 -4.14
CA ASP A 99 17.82 -17.59 -3.83
C ASP A 99 16.52 -17.02 -4.43
N VAL A 100 16.64 -16.01 -5.32
CA VAL A 100 15.53 -15.39 -6.03
C VAL A 100 15.46 -15.86 -7.48
N ARG A 101 14.27 -16.19 -7.95
CA ARG A 101 13.97 -16.40 -9.35
C ARG A 101 13.15 -15.22 -9.86
N PHE A 102 13.79 -14.34 -10.59
CA PHE A 102 13.15 -13.20 -11.29
C PHE A 102 12.42 -13.65 -12.56
N ASN A 103 11.62 -12.76 -13.15
CA ASN A 103 10.79 -13.00 -14.34
C ASN A 103 9.90 -14.26 -14.19
N SER A 104 9.48 -14.56 -12.97
CA SER A 104 8.82 -15.80 -12.61
C SER A 104 7.45 -15.53 -11.97
N ARG A 105 6.50 -15.11 -12.82
CA ARG A 105 5.12 -14.90 -12.38
C ARG A 105 4.46 -16.23 -12.06
N ILE A 106 4.08 -16.40 -10.79
CA ILE A 106 3.28 -17.54 -10.37
C ILE A 106 1.83 -17.31 -10.89
N ILE A 107 1.29 -18.32 -11.56
CA ILE A 107 -0.06 -18.29 -12.14
C ILE A 107 -1.00 -19.30 -11.47
N ARG A 108 -0.47 -20.36 -10.88
CA ARG A 108 -1.26 -21.40 -10.23
C ARG A 108 -0.49 -22.03 -9.08
N ALA A 109 -1.22 -22.40 -8.02
CA ALA A 109 -0.72 -23.28 -6.97
C ALA A 109 -1.86 -24.17 -6.45
N GLU A 110 -1.58 -25.47 -6.26
CA GLU A 110 -2.51 -26.48 -5.74
C GLU A 110 -1.87 -27.21 -4.57
N PHE A 111 -2.66 -27.41 -3.51
CA PHE A 111 -2.20 -28.16 -2.36
C PHE A 111 -2.48 -29.65 -2.54
N ASP A 112 -1.44 -30.49 -2.45
CA ASP A 112 -1.56 -31.95 -2.38
C ASP A 112 -1.71 -32.36 -0.91
N GLU A 113 -2.92 -32.77 -0.52
CA GLU A 113 -3.21 -33.19 0.85
C GLU A 113 -2.44 -34.46 1.24
N SER A 114 -2.20 -35.37 0.29
CA SER A 114 -1.50 -36.62 0.56
C SER A 114 -0.01 -36.42 0.86
N GLY A 115 0.62 -35.53 0.11
CA GLY A 115 2.03 -35.16 0.26
C GLY A 115 2.27 -33.98 1.18
N ARG A 116 1.20 -33.25 1.57
CA ARG A 116 1.24 -32.02 2.37
C ARG A 116 2.19 -30.97 1.80
N PHE A 117 2.07 -30.68 0.50
CA PHE A 117 2.86 -29.68 -0.19
C PHE A 117 2.05 -28.96 -1.26
N TRP A 118 2.48 -27.75 -1.60
CA TRP A 118 1.99 -26.97 -2.72
C TRP A 118 2.75 -27.31 -4.00
N SER A 119 2.05 -27.62 -5.06
CA SER A 119 2.59 -27.67 -6.42
C SER A 119 2.35 -26.30 -7.07
N VAL A 120 3.43 -25.57 -7.32
CA VAL A 120 3.40 -24.17 -7.79
C VAL A 120 3.88 -24.11 -9.23
N THR A 121 3.12 -23.43 -10.10
CA THR A 121 3.43 -23.28 -11.54
C THR A 121 3.61 -21.81 -11.90
N CYS A 122 4.72 -21.49 -12.55
CA CYS A 122 5.01 -20.18 -13.12
C CYS A 122 4.47 -20.06 -14.55
N GLN A 123 4.33 -18.82 -15.03
CA GLN A 123 3.87 -18.51 -16.39
C GLN A 123 4.74 -19.12 -17.50
N ASP A 124 6.04 -19.30 -17.26
CA ASP A 124 6.98 -19.95 -18.17
C ASP A 124 6.95 -21.50 -18.14
N GLY A 125 6.02 -22.06 -17.34
CA GLY A 125 5.85 -23.52 -17.18
C GLY A 125 6.77 -24.14 -16.13
N HIS A 126 7.65 -23.39 -15.47
CA HIS A 126 8.47 -23.88 -14.37
C HIS A 126 7.60 -24.31 -13.19
N GLN A 127 7.96 -25.46 -12.58
CA GLN A 127 7.22 -26.03 -11.45
C GLN A 127 8.11 -26.22 -10.23
N THR A 128 7.55 -25.93 -9.05
CA THR A 128 8.22 -26.11 -7.76
C THR A 128 7.25 -26.69 -6.74
N ASN A 129 7.71 -27.67 -5.98
CA ASN A 129 7.00 -28.20 -4.84
C ASN A 129 7.51 -27.54 -3.55
N THR A 130 6.60 -27.10 -2.69
CA THR A 130 6.96 -26.47 -1.43
C THR A 130 6.00 -26.87 -0.31
N ARG A 131 6.53 -27.10 0.89
CA ARG A 131 5.67 -27.37 2.04
C ARG A 131 4.88 -26.15 2.47
N PHE A 132 5.54 -25.00 2.55
CA PHE A 132 4.93 -23.74 2.94
C PHE A 132 4.95 -22.75 1.77
N LEU A 133 3.80 -22.16 1.48
CA LEU A 133 3.66 -21.10 0.49
C LEU A 133 3.44 -19.77 1.21
N LEU A 134 4.37 -18.83 1.08
CA LEU A 134 4.32 -17.55 1.75
C LEU A 134 3.97 -16.46 0.75
N SER A 135 2.81 -15.85 0.93
CA SER A 135 2.37 -14.75 0.07
C SER A 135 2.88 -13.40 0.60
N CYS A 136 3.80 -12.80 -0.15
CA CYS A 136 4.35 -11.46 0.05
C CYS A 136 4.01 -10.54 -1.14
N VAL A 137 2.84 -10.75 -1.76
CA VAL A 137 2.41 -10.03 -2.98
C VAL A 137 2.08 -8.55 -2.74
N GLY A 138 1.99 -8.13 -1.49
CA GLY A 138 1.63 -6.77 -1.10
C GLY A 138 0.15 -6.44 -1.37
N PHE A 139 -0.28 -5.25 -0.94
CA PHE A 139 -1.68 -4.81 -1.06
C PHE A 139 -1.99 -4.01 -2.33
N ALA A 140 -0.98 -3.56 -3.09
CA ALA A 140 -1.11 -2.69 -4.26
C ALA A 140 -0.35 -3.25 -5.49
N SER A 141 -0.52 -4.54 -5.79
CA SER A 141 0.15 -5.21 -6.91
C SER A 141 -0.74 -5.40 -8.14
N ASN A 142 -2.07 -5.31 -7.99
CA ASN A 142 -3.04 -5.47 -9.07
C ASN A 142 -3.62 -4.12 -9.47
N ALA A 143 -3.17 -3.58 -10.63
CA ALA A 143 -3.69 -2.33 -11.19
C ALA A 143 -5.17 -2.45 -11.54
N TYR A 144 -5.96 -1.43 -11.21
CA TYR A 144 -7.33 -1.29 -11.64
C TYR A 144 -7.42 -0.35 -12.85
N ILE A 145 -7.80 -0.89 -13.99
CA ILE A 145 -8.03 -0.12 -15.22
C ILE A 145 -9.51 -0.18 -15.52
N PRO A 146 -10.24 0.95 -15.43
CA PRO A 146 -11.64 1.03 -15.84
C PRO A 146 -11.81 0.70 -17.33
N GLU A 147 -12.96 0.15 -17.69
CA GLU A 147 -13.32 -0.05 -19.09
C GLU A 147 -13.75 1.28 -19.71
N PHE A 148 -12.95 1.78 -20.64
CA PHE A 148 -13.30 2.94 -21.47
C PHE A 148 -13.54 2.46 -22.91
N ALA A 149 -14.67 2.89 -23.51
CA ALA A 149 -14.89 2.65 -24.93
C ALA A 149 -13.71 3.18 -25.75
N GLY A 150 -13.23 2.41 -26.72
CA GLY A 150 -12.14 2.82 -27.60
C GLY A 150 -10.73 2.86 -26.98
N MET A 151 -10.52 2.36 -25.75
CA MET A 151 -9.23 2.40 -25.06
C MET A 151 -8.06 1.91 -25.93
N GLY A 152 -8.24 0.81 -26.66
CA GLY A 152 -7.21 0.24 -27.54
C GLY A 152 -6.94 1.04 -28.82
N SER A 153 -7.69 2.10 -29.10
CA SER A 153 -7.50 2.93 -30.31
C SER A 153 -6.49 4.05 -30.13
N PHE A 154 -6.16 4.43 -28.88
CA PHE A 154 -5.22 5.51 -28.61
C PHE A 154 -3.85 5.20 -29.19
N LYS A 155 -3.32 6.12 -30.01
CA LYS A 155 -2.05 5.95 -30.74
C LYS A 155 -0.82 6.38 -29.94
N GLY A 156 -0.99 7.26 -28.94
CA GLY A 156 0.06 7.71 -28.06
C GLY A 156 0.39 6.68 -26.97
N PRO A 157 1.44 6.92 -26.18
CA PRO A 157 1.70 6.16 -24.96
C PRO A 157 0.52 6.24 -23.98
N CYS A 158 0.04 5.07 -23.53
CA CYS A 158 -1.01 4.95 -22.53
C CYS A 158 -0.54 4.00 -21.44
N HIS A 159 -0.24 4.51 -20.25
CA HIS A 159 0.34 3.71 -19.17
C HIS A 159 -0.39 3.90 -17.85
N HIS A 160 -0.62 2.78 -17.15
CA HIS A 160 -1.01 2.82 -15.75
C HIS A 160 0.22 3.05 -14.88
N THR A 161 0.10 3.86 -13.81
CA THR A 161 1.19 4.17 -12.89
C THR A 161 1.86 2.90 -12.31
N ALA A 162 1.11 1.81 -12.10
CA ALA A 162 1.64 0.51 -11.64
C ALA A 162 2.35 -0.30 -12.75
N ARG A 163 2.45 0.18 -13.96
CA ARG A 163 3.05 -0.49 -15.13
C ARG A 163 3.77 0.53 -16.00
N TRP A 164 4.50 1.40 -15.33
CA TRP A 164 5.27 2.45 -16.02
C TRP A 164 6.44 1.84 -16.78
N PRO A 165 6.78 2.38 -17.97
CA PRO A 165 7.94 1.90 -18.74
C PRO A 165 9.24 2.10 -17.94
N GLN A 166 10.05 1.06 -17.85
CA GLN A 166 11.27 1.05 -17.04
C GLN A 166 12.36 2.02 -17.55
N HIS A 167 12.27 2.39 -18.82
CA HIS A 167 13.16 3.39 -19.46
C HIS A 167 12.65 4.82 -19.32
N GLY A 168 11.56 5.03 -18.57
CA GLY A 168 10.93 6.35 -18.40
C GLY A 168 10.06 6.77 -19.59
N LEU A 169 9.38 7.90 -19.43
CA LEU A 169 8.58 8.57 -20.45
C LEU A 169 8.62 10.08 -20.14
N SER A 170 9.10 10.87 -21.10
CA SER A 170 9.16 12.34 -20.97
C SER A 170 7.80 12.97 -21.27
N PHE A 171 7.43 13.96 -20.48
CA PHE A 171 6.26 14.82 -20.68
C PHE A 171 6.59 16.11 -21.44
N SER A 172 7.87 16.39 -21.68
CA SER A 172 8.32 17.66 -22.28
C SER A 172 7.65 17.92 -23.61
N ASP A 173 7.04 19.10 -23.73
CA ASP A 173 6.31 19.57 -24.91
C ASP A 173 5.11 18.68 -25.34
N LYS A 174 4.55 17.86 -24.43
CA LYS A 174 3.42 16.95 -24.70
C LYS A 174 2.12 17.47 -24.07
N ARG A 175 1.01 17.13 -24.71
CA ARG A 175 -0.33 17.26 -24.13
C ARG A 175 -0.61 15.98 -23.35
N VAL A 176 -0.66 16.09 -22.03
CA VAL A 176 -0.74 14.96 -21.12
C VAL A 176 -2.13 14.91 -20.48
N GLY A 177 -2.84 13.79 -20.66
CA GLY A 177 -4.07 13.51 -19.94
C GLY A 177 -3.80 12.59 -18.74
N ILE A 178 -4.34 12.93 -17.56
CA ILE A 178 -4.18 12.13 -16.34
C ILE A 178 -5.56 11.77 -15.78
N ILE A 179 -5.92 10.49 -15.82
CA ILE A 179 -7.19 10.01 -15.28
C ILE A 179 -6.97 9.53 -13.84
N GLY A 180 -7.57 10.26 -12.90
CA GLY A 180 -7.51 9.96 -11.46
C GLY A 180 -6.60 10.91 -10.68
N THR A 181 -7.05 11.23 -9.46
CA THR A 181 -6.43 12.16 -8.52
C THR A 181 -6.10 11.49 -7.18
N GLY A 182 -5.93 10.14 -7.15
CA GLY A 182 -5.40 9.44 -5.98
C GLY A 182 -3.92 9.74 -5.75
N ALA A 183 -3.27 9.06 -4.79
CA ALA A 183 -1.88 9.34 -4.42
C ALA A 183 -0.92 9.38 -5.63
N SER A 184 -1.04 8.41 -6.54
CA SER A 184 -0.22 8.41 -7.78
C SER A 184 -0.56 9.57 -8.71
N GLY A 185 -1.86 9.94 -8.81
CA GLY A 185 -2.29 11.10 -9.61
C GLY A 185 -1.71 12.41 -9.07
N VAL A 186 -1.79 12.62 -7.75
CA VAL A 186 -1.20 13.79 -7.08
C VAL A 186 0.29 13.91 -7.39
N GLN A 187 1.02 12.81 -7.38
CA GLN A 187 2.46 12.81 -7.67
C GLN A 187 2.75 13.12 -9.15
N VAL A 188 2.09 12.41 -10.09
CA VAL A 188 2.32 12.61 -11.54
C VAL A 188 1.89 14.01 -12.01
N ILE A 189 0.80 14.57 -11.46
CA ILE A 189 0.30 15.89 -11.86
C ILE A 189 1.35 16.96 -11.56
N GLN A 190 2.01 16.90 -10.40
CA GLN A 190 3.06 17.85 -10.04
C GLN A 190 4.20 17.85 -11.06
N GLU A 191 4.75 16.68 -11.37
CA GLU A 191 5.85 16.54 -12.33
C GLU A 191 5.42 16.91 -13.76
N ALA A 192 4.21 16.49 -14.18
CA ALA A 192 3.73 16.81 -15.50
C ALA A 192 3.48 18.32 -15.70
N SER A 193 3.04 19.02 -14.63
CA SER A 193 2.77 20.46 -14.71
C SER A 193 4.00 21.33 -14.98
N GLU A 194 5.20 20.82 -14.66
CA GLU A 194 6.46 21.53 -14.84
C GLU A 194 6.93 21.54 -16.31
N ASP A 195 6.80 20.39 -17.02
CA ASP A 195 7.45 20.19 -18.32
C ASP A 195 6.46 20.04 -19.48
N ALA A 196 5.20 19.66 -19.23
CA ALA A 196 4.25 19.40 -20.30
C ALA A 196 3.76 20.68 -20.98
N ALA A 197 3.49 20.62 -22.28
CA ALA A 197 2.84 21.71 -23.02
C ALA A 197 1.45 22.00 -22.46
N SER A 198 0.70 20.94 -22.09
CA SER A 198 -0.54 21.06 -21.33
C SER A 198 -0.82 19.78 -20.53
N VAL A 199 -1.50 19.94 -19.39
CA VAL A 199 -1.95 18.85 -18.52
C VAL A 199 -3.47 18.94 -18.35
N THR A 200 -4.17 17.89 -18.74
CA THR A 200 -5.61 17.75 -18.47
C THR A 200 -5.83 16.70 -17.40
N VAL A 201 -6.33 17.12 -16.24
CA VAL A 201 -6.62 16.26 -15.08
C VAL A 201 -8.09 15.86 -15.08
N PHE A 202 -8.38 14.57 -15.27
CA PHE A 202 -9.75 14.04 -15.20
C PHE A 202 -10.07 13.56 -13.79
N GLN A 203 -10.82 14.35 -13.05
CA GLN A 203 -11.14 14.13 -11.64
C GLN A 203 -12.57 13.64 -11.44
N ARG A 204 -12.75 12.50 -10.76
CA ARG A 204 -14.05 12.03 -10.27
C ARG A 204 -14.34 12.51 -8.84
N THR A 205 -13.34 12.47 -7.97
CA THR A 205 -13.43 12.85 -6.56
C THR A 205 -12.16 13.58 -6.18
N PRO A 206 -12.23 14.78 -5.58
CA PRO A 206 -11.05 15.48 -5.11
C PRO A 206 -10.30 14.66 -4.05
N MET A 207 -8.99 14.77 -4.08
CA MET A 207 -8.11 14.15 -3.10
C MET A 207 -7.83 15.13 -1.96
N ILE A 208 -7.93 14.66 -0.73
CA ILE A 208 -7.36 15.35 0.43
C ILE A 208 -5.85 15.10 0.39
N ALA A 209 -5.08 16.14 0.05
CA ALA A 209 -3.63 16.07 0.07
C ALA A 209 -3.06 16.97 1.17
N LEU A 210 -1.99 16.52 1.82
CA LEU A 210 -1.35 17.17 2.95
C LEU A 210 0.07 17.60 2.59
N PRO A 211 0.59 18.69 3.17
CA PRO A 211 1.95 19.13 2.89
C PRO A 211 2.96 18.05 3.30
N MET A 212 3.80 17.66 2.35
CA MET A 212 4.86 16.68 2.58
C MET A 212 5.94 17.26 3.50
N GLN A 213 6.31 18.54 3.31
CA GLN A 213 7.44 19.19 3.96
C GLN A 213 8.72 18.37 3.76
N GLN A 214 9.08 18.19 2.47
CA GLN A 214 10.30 17.48 2.10
C GLN A 214 11.54 18.13 2.71
N ARG A 215 12.50 17.29 3.10
CA ARG A 215 13.80 17.72 3.64
C ARG A 215 14.89 16.92 2.95
N HIS A 216 16.02 17.57 2.69
CA HIS A 216 17.20 16.93 2.14
C HIS A 216 18.24 16.75 3.24
N TYR A 217 18.96 15.65 3.21
CA TYR A 217 20.00 15.31 4.16
C TYR A 217 21.35 15.20 3.45
N SER A 218 22.38 15.83 4.00
CA SER A 218 23.74 15.46 3.63
C SER A 218 24.13 14.12 4.28
N GLU A 219 25.05 13.41 3.68
CA GLU A 219 25.57 12.16 4.25
C GLU A 219 26.05 12.34 5.70
N ALA A 220 26.78 13.43 5.98
CA ALA A 220 27.28 13.72 7.32
C ALA A 220 26.15 13.92 8.35
N GLN A 221 25.06 14.62 7.96
CA GLN A 221 23.89 14.79 8.84
C GLN A 221 23.20 13.46 9.10
N TYR A 222 23.00 12.64 8.07
CA TYR A 222 22.35 11.35 8.20
C TYR A 222 23.20 10.37 9.04
N GLN A 223 24.52 10.35 8.83
CA GLN A 223 25.45 9.53 9.63
C GLN A 223 25.42 9.93 11.12
N ALA A 224 25.40 11.22 11.44
CA ALA A 224 25.29 11.69 12.82
C ALA A 224 23.96 11.24 13.46
N TRP A 225 22.86 11.23 12.70
CA TRP A 225 21.54 10.84 13.19
C TRP A 225 21.43 9.35 13.51
N LYS A 226 22.21 8.49 12.86
CA LYS A 226 22.22 7.03 13.10
C LYS A 226 22.51 6.61 14.54
N ALA A 227 23.12 7.46 15.34
CA ALA A 227 23.31 7.20 16.77
C ALA A 227 21.96 7.02 17.52
N GLU A 228 20.88 7.61 17.02
CA GLU A 228 19.55 7.54 17.59
C GLU A 228 18.71 6.38 17.04
N PHE A 229 19.12 5.74 15.95
CA PHE A 229 18.33 4.72 15.23
C PHE A 229 17.85 3.55 16.11
N PRO A 230 18.67 2.98 17.02
CA PRO A 230 18.17 1.91 17.89
C PRO A 230 16.94 2.35 18.73
N LYS A 231 16.93 3.61 19.21
CA LYS A 231 15.80 4.18 19.95
C LYS A 231 14.64 4.50 19.01
N ILE A 232 14.91 5.03 17.83
CA ILE A 232 13.89 5.35 16.82
C ILE A 232 13.15 4.08 16.41
N PHE A 233 13.85 2.98 16.10
CA PHE A 233 13.23 1.72 15.74
C PHE A 233 12.41 1.12 16.88
N GLN A 234 12.88 1.23 18.12
CA GLN A 234 12.10 0.81 19.29
C GLN A 234 10.78 1.62 19.41
N LEU A 235 10.83 2.95 19.24
CA LEU A 235 9.64 3.80 19.25
C LEU A 235 8.71 3.51 18.07
N ARG A 236 9.28 3.28 16.88
CA ARG A 236 8.57 2.88 15.68
C ARG A 236 7.74 1.63 15.90
N ASP A 237 8.34 0.59 16.45
CA ASP A 237 7.68 -0.71 16.69
C ASP A 237 6.60 -0.62 17.77
N ALA A 238 6.77 0.29 18.74
CA ALA A 238 5.79 0.56 19.79
C ALA A 238 4.65 1.50 19.35
N SER A 239 4.77 2.17 18.19
CA SER A 239 3.80 3.15 17.72
C SER A 239 2.53 2.51 17.14
N GLY A 240 1.48 3.32 16.95
CA GLY A 240 0.22 2.87 16.37
C GLY A 240 0.25 2.62 14.85
N GLY A 241 1.28 3.12 14.15
CA GLY A 241 1.37 3.03 12.68
C GLY A 241 2.76 2.67 12.14
N GLY A 242 3.71 2.33 13.02
CA GLY A 242 5.10 2.09 12.61
C GLY A 242 5.85 3.39 12.25
N LEU A 243 5.47 4.52 12.85
CA LEU A 243 6.09 5.83 12.69
C LEU A 243 6.47 6.35 14.08
N HIS A 244 7.76 6.51 14.36
CA HIS A 244 8.29 6.75 15.70
C HIS A 244 7.84 8.07 16.33
N ASP A 245 7.48 9.05 15.51
CA ASP A 245 7.12 10.42 15.89
C ASP A 245 5.60 10.71 15.80
N ILE A 246 4.78 9.71 15.46
CA ILE A 246 3.33 9.82 15.39
C ILE A 246 2.71 9.33 16.70
N ASN A 247 2.34 10.27 17.57
CA ASN A 247 1.75 10.02 18.88
C ASN A 247 0.56 10.96 19.10
N PRO A 248 -0.64 10.60 18.63
CA PRO A 248 -1.81 11.47 18.76
C PRO A 248 -2.23 11.65 20.23
N ASP A 249 -2.72 12.84 20.54
CA ASP A 249 -3.32 13.12 21.83
C ASP A 249 -4.59 12.27 22.03
N ARG A 250 -4.77 11.77 23.23
CA ARG A 250 -5.97 10.97 23.61
C ARG A 250 -7.17 11.85 23.94
N GLN A 251 -6.96 13.14 24.14
CA GLN A 251 -8.04 14.11 24.32
C GLN A 251 -8.81 14.25 23.01
N ALA A 252 -10.13 14.38 23.08
CA ALA A 252 -10.96 14.55 21.89
C ALA A 252 -10.79 15.95 21.30
N ALA A 253 -10.54 16.05 20.00
CA ALA A 253 -10.29 17.34 19.33
C ALA A 253 -11.44 18.34 19.52
N TRP A 254 -12.69 17.86 19.48
CA TRP A 254 -13.89 18.72 19.68
C TRP A 254 -14.00 19.31 21.08
N SER A 255 -13.40 18.68 22.10
CA SER A 255 -13.46 19.11 23.50
C SER A 255 -12.35 20.09 23.89
N VAL A 256 -11.34 20.26 23.04
CA VAL A 256 -10.19 21.15 23.27
C VAL A 256 -10.58 22.60 22.88
N PRO A 257 -10.16 23.62 23.66
CA PRO A 257 -10.35 25.03 23.28
C PRO A 257 -9.83 25.32 21.87
N GLU A 258 -10.54 26.17 21.13
CA GLU A 258 -10.23 26.47 19.72
C GLU A 258 -8.79 26.96 19.52
N GLU A 259 -8.31 27.83 20.39
CA GLU A 259 -6.95 28.38 20.31
C GLU A 259 -5.88 27.27 20.42
N GLU A 260 -6.05 26.37 21.39
CA GLU A 260 -5.13 25.24 21.62
C GLU A 260 -5.17 24.25 20.45
N ARG A 261 -6.38 23.89 19.99
CA ARG A 261 -6.58 22.99 18.85
C ARG A 261 -5.97 23.58 17.56
N SER A 262 -6.23 24.87 17.29
CA SER A 262 -5.68 25.56 16.13
C SER A 262 -4.17 25.62 16.18
N ALA A 263 -3.57 25.92 17.32
CA ALA A 263 -2.12 25.91 17.49
C ALA A 263 -1.50 24.52 17.21
N LYS A 264 -2.17 23.45 17.67
CA LYS A 264 -1.73 22.07 17.43
C LYS A 264 -1.86 21.68 15.96
N PHE A 265 -2.97 22.03 15.31
CA PHE A 265 -3.16 21.79 13.88
C PHE A 265 -2.12 22.53 13.05
N GLU A 266 -1.84 23.80 13.36
CA GLU A 266 -0.81 24.59 12.69
C GLU A 266 0.60 24.02 12.87
N ALA A 267 0.94 23.52 14.06
CA ALA A 267 2.22 22.89 14.32
C ALA A 267 2.39 21.59 13.50
N ALA A 268 1.35 20.75 13.47
CA ALA A 268 1.36 19.50 12.71
C ALA A 268 1.37 19.75 11.18
N TRP A 269 0.68 20.78 10.71
CA TRP A 269 0.69 21.22 9.32
C TRP A 269 2.08 21.68 8.86
N ARG A 270 2.78 22.44 9.69
CA ARG A 270 4.16 22.89 9.43
C ARG A 270 5.17 21.78 9.48
N GLU A 271 4.97 20.80 10.36
CA GLU A 271 5.85 19.61 10.41
C GLU A 271 5.67 18.74 9.15
N GLY A 272 4.45 18.66 8.61
CA GLY A 272 4.14 17.93 7.39
C GLY A 272 4.04 16.42 7.56
N GLY A 273 4.06 15.72 6.45
CA GLY A 273 3.82 14.28 6.43
C GLY A 273 2.44 13.94 6.98
N PHE A 274 2.34 12.86 7.74
CA PHE A 274 1.07 12.44 8.35
C PHE A 274 0.81 13.04 9.74
N GLN A 275 1.62 14.01 10.20
CA GLN A 275 1.46 14.63 11.52
C GLN A 275 0.07 15.24 11.71
N PHE A 276 -0.45 15.95 10.70
CA PHE A 276 -1.78 16.55 10.79
C PHE A 276 -2.89 15.48 10.83
N TRP A 277 -2.79 14.42 10.01
CA TRP A 277 -3.82 13.39 9.92
C TRP A 277 -3.85 12.45 11.13
N SER A 278 -2.68 11.94 11.54
CA SER A 278 -2.59 10.85 12.52
C SER A 278 -1.78 11.19 13.78
N GLY A 279 -1.15 12.37 13.83
CA GLY A 279 -0.34 12.82 14.95
C GLY A 279 -0.99 13.85 15.87
N THR A 280 -2.17 14.38 15.52
CA THR A 280 -2.86 15.43 16.31
C THR A 280 -3.73 14.84 17.42
N TYR A 281 -4.89 14.30 17.09
CA TYR A 281 -5.84 13.74 18.04
C TYR A 281 -6.27 12.34 17.61
N SER A 282 -6.47 11.44 18.58
CA SER A 282 -6.78 10.03 18.30
C SER A 282 -8.21 9.79 17.80
N ASP A 283 -9.09 10.76 17.97
CA ASP A 283 -10.52 10.65 17.63
C ASP A 283 -10.91 11.22 16.25
N ILE A 284 -9.94 11.70 15.45
CA ILE A 284 -10.20 12.26 14.12
C ILE A 284 -10.93 11.27 13.19
N LEU A 285 -10.62 9.98 13.26
CA LEU A 285 -11.26 8.96 12.43
C LEU A 285 -12.46 8.26 13.10
N SER A 286 -12.83 8.64 14.34
CA SER A 286 -13.91 7.99 15.07
C SER A 286 -15.00 8.93 15.53
N HIS A 287 -14.75 10.24 15.65
CA HIS A 287 -15.73 11.21 16.12
C HIS A 287 -16.10 12.23 15.02
N PRO A 288 -17.39 12.38 14.64
CA PRO A 288 -17.80 13.27 13.53
C PRO A 288 -17.38 14.72 13.71
N ASP A 289 -17.53 15.29 14.92
CA ASP A 289 -17.20 16.71 15.16
C ASP A 289 -15.69 16.94 15.08
N SER A 290 -14.88 16.06 15.66
CA SER A 290 -13.41 16.12 15.55
C SER A 290 -12.95 16.00 14.09
N ASN A 291 -13.60 15.10 13.34
CA ASN A 291 -13.34 14.92 11.92
C ASN A 291 -13.68 16.17 11.11
N ARG A 292 -14.83 16.78 11.41
CA ARG A 292 -15.29 18.03 10.76
C ARG A 292 -14.31 19.17 10.98
N LEU A 293 -13.83 19.36 12.21
CA LEU A 293 -12.84 20.40 12.55
C LEU A 293 -11.52 20.20 11.78
N ALA A 294 -11.04 18.94 11.66
CA ALA A 294 -9.85 18.65 10.86
C ALA A 294 -10.07 18.92 9.37
N TYR A 295 -11.25 18.55 8.84
CA TYR A 295 -11.61 18.84 7.45
C TYR A 295 -11.65 20.34 7.16
N GLU A 296 -12.28 21.12 8.01
CA GLU A 296 -12.42 22.57 7.85
C GLU A 296 -11.06 23.26 7.86
N PHE A 297 -10.17 22.86 8.78
CA PHE A 297 -8.81 23.37 8.81
C PHE A 297 -8.06 23.05 7.50
N TRP A 298 -8.08 21.79 7.04
CA TRP A 298 -7.48 21.39 5.77
C TRP A 298 -8.08 22.16 4.59
N ARG A 299 -9.41 22.27 4.52
CA ARG A 299 -10.14 22.99 3.46
C ARG A 299 -9.67 24.43 3.36
N ASP A 300 -9.63 25.14 4.47
CA ASP A 300 -9.32 26.57 4.50
C ASP A 300 -7.84 26.81 4.14
N LYS A 301 -6.94 25.96 4.62
CA LYS A 301 -5.52 25.98 4.20
C LYS A 301 -5.36 25.73 2.70
N THR A 302 -6.14 24.80 2.14
CA THR A 302 -6.07 24.44 0.72
C THR A 302 -6.65 25.53 -0.17
N ARG A 303 -7.82 26.06 0.18
CA ARG A 303 -8.47 27.15 -0.58
C ARG A 303 -7.60 28.40 -0.66
N ALA A 304 -6.86 28.72 0.40
CA ALA A 304 -5.94 29.84 0.42
C ALA A 304 -4.80 29.75 -0.61
N ARG A 305 -4.56 28.56 -1.19
CA ARG A 305 -3.52 28.28 -2.21
C ARG A 305 -4.07 28.31 -3.64
N LEU A 306 -5.39 28.37 -3.82
CA LEU A 306 -6.07 28.36 -5.12
C LEU A 306 -6.49 29.78 -5.49
N GLU A 307 -6.01 30.26 -6.64
CA GLU A 307 -6.29 31.64 -7.10
C GLU A 307 -7.71 31.77 -7.70
N ASP A 308 -8.17 30.72 -8.42
CA ASP A 308 -9.51 30.71 -9.02
C ASP A 308 -10.56 30.16 -8.04
N PRO A 309 -11.55 30.97 -7.60
CA PRO A 309 -12.61 30.52 -6.72
C PRO A 309 -13.46 29.36 -7.28
N VAL A 310 -13.51 29.18 -8.61
CA VAL A 310 -14.22 28.05 -9.25
C VAL A 310 -13.57 26.71 -8.87
N LEU A 311 -12.27 26.69 -8.62
CA LEU A 311 -11.52 25.51 -8.21
C LEU A 311 -11.75 25.15 -6.73
N HIS A 312 -12.21 26.09 -5.90
CA HIS A 312 -12.45 25.84 -4.48
C HIS A 312 -13.44 24.68 -4.28
N GLU A 313 -14.58 24.70 -4.97
CA GLU A 313 -15.58 23.62 -4.83
C GLU A 313 -15.18 22.32 -5.53
N LYS A 314 -14.26 22.39 -6.50
CA LYS A 314 -13.78 21.22 -7.22
C LYS A 314 -12.64 20.49 -6.50
N LEU A 315 -11.76 21.20 -5.77
CA LEU A 315 -10.56 20.65 -5.13
C LEU A 315 -10.65 20.59 -3.60
N ALA A 316 -11.34 21.56 -2.97
CA ALA A 316 -11.56 21.63 -1.53
C ALA A 316 -13.01 22.11 -1.25
N PRO A 317 -14.02 21.27 -1.51
CA PRO A 317 -15.43 21.64 -1.40
C PRO A 317 -15.78 22.10 0.02
N TYR A 318 -16.76 22.98 0.16
CA TYR A 318 -17.21 23.48 1.46
C TYR A 318 -17.73 22.35 2.34
N GLU A 319 -18.55 21.47 1.76
CA GLU A 319 -19.02 20.27 2.43
C GLU A 319 -18.16 19.05 2.05
N PRO A 320 -17.68 18.27 3.04
CA PRO A 320 -16.87 17.10 2.78
C PRO A 320 -17.66 16.02 2.02
N LEU A 321 -17.07 15.46 0.98
CA LEU A 321 -17.66 14.35 0.23
C LEU A 321 -17.55 13.00 0.96
N HIS A 322 -16.69 12.94 1.93
CA HIS A 322 -16.47 11.83 2.84
C HIS A 322 -15.71 12.35 4.08
N PRO A 323 -15.72 11.63 5.20
CA PRO A 323 -14.95 12.02 6.38
C PRO A 323 -13.46 12.22 6.07
N PHE A 324 -12.84 13.23 6.70
CA PHE A 324 -11.42 13.50 6.58
C PHE A 324 -10.60 12.24 6.97
N GLY A 325 -9.66 11.84 6.11
CA GLY A 325 -8.81 10.67 6.35
C GLY A 325 -9.47 9.29 6.17
N ALA A 326 -10.80 9.21 5.91
CA ALA A 326 -11.46 7.94 5.57
C ALA A 326 -11.07 7.38 4.19
N LYS A 327 -10.45 8.20 3.37
CA LYS A 327 -9.54 7.83 2.27
C LYS A 327 -8.16 8.32 2.66
N ARG A 328 -7.12 7.47 2.49
CA ARG A 328 -5.74 7.85 2.84
C ARG A 328 -5.38 9.18 2.20
N PRO A 329 -5.05 10.22 2.96
CA PRO A 329 -4.56 11.48 2.40
C PRO A 329 -3.28 11.24 1.60
N SER A 330 -3.11 11.95 0.49
CA SER A 330 -1.85 11.97 -0.24
C SER A 330 -0.90 12.99 0.39
N LEU A 331 0.41 12.80 0.20
CA LEU A 331 1.38 13.86 0.49
C LEU A 331 1.71 14.61 -0.80
N GLU A 332 1.83 15.94 -0.69
CA GLU A 332 2.06 16.82 -1.81
C GLU A 332 3.08 17.93 -1.49
N GLN A 333 3.65 18.55 -2.50
CA GLN A 333 4.57 19.68 -2.35
C GLN A 333 3.96 20.97 -2.92
N HIS A 334 3.39 20.89 -4.14
CA HIS A 334 2.77 22.02 -4.86
C HIS A 334 1.57 21.58 -5.71
N TYR A 335 0.91 20.49 -5.32
CA TYR A 335 -0.21 19.92 -6.09
C TYR A 335 -1.34 20.92 -6.36
N TYR A 336 -1.70 21.72 -5.37
CA TYR A 336 -2.80 22.66 -5.52
C TYR A 336 -2.39 23.86 -6.38
N GLU A 337 -1.15 24.32 -6.28
CA GLU A 337 -0.59 25.40 -7.09
C GLU A 337 -0.46 25.02 -8.57
N CYS A 338 -0.37 23.72 -8.91
CA CYS A 338 -0.41 23.27 -10.30
C CYS A 338 -1.66 23.78 -11.02
N PHE A 339 -2.80 23.85 -10.34
CA PHE A 339 -4.06 24.29 -10.92
C PHE A 339 -4.18 25.82 -11.09
N ASN A 340 -3.22 26.60 -10.59
CA ASN A 340 -3.08 28.04 -10.89
C ASN A 340 -2.30 28.30 -12.16
N GLN A 341 -1.67 27.27 -12.74
CA GLN A 341 -0.88 27.37 -13.96
C GLN A 341 -1.78 27.35 -15.20
N SER A 342 -1.44 28.15 -16.21
CA SER A 342 -2.22 28.27 -17.45
C SER A 342 -2.20 27.03 -18.34
N ASN A 343 -1.22 26.13 -18.14
CA ASN A 343 -1.10 24.86 -18.86
C ASN A 343 -1.80 23.69 -18.17
N VAL A 344 -2.45 23.87 -17.01
CA VAL A 344 -3.15 22.82 -16.27
C VAL A 344 -4.64 23.04 -16.26
N GLU A 345 -5.40 22.09 -16.77
CA GLU A 345 -6.87 22.11 -16.77
C GLU A 345 -7.44 21.00 -15.91
N LEU A 346 -8.45 21.30 -15.08
CA LEU A 346 -9.22 20.33 -14.30
C LEU A 346 -10.57 20.05 -14.96
N VAL A 347 -10.78 18.81 -15.38
CA VAL A 347 -12.05 18.28 -15.87
C VAL A 347 -12.78 17.55 -14.75
N ASP A 348 -13.90 18.09 -14.31
CA ASP A 348 -14.76 17.48 -13.29
C ASP A 348 -15.68 16.42 -13.92
N LEU A 349 -15.36 15.15 -13.71
CA LEU A 349 -16.12 14.01 -14.25
C LEU A 349 -17.49 13.80 -13.59
N LYS A 350 -17.86 14.62 -12.58
CA LYS A 350 -19.24 14.69 -12.08
C LYS A 350 -20.13 15.55 -12.96
N GLN A 351 -19.54 16.54 -13.66
CA GLN A 351 -20.26 17.45 -14.56
C GLN A 351 -20.28 16.91 -16.01
N THR A 352 -19.17 16.29 -16.44
CA THR A 352 -19.06 15.64 -17.75
C THR A 352 -18.42 14.26 -17.59
N ARG A 353 -18.70 13.35 -18.49
CA ARG A 353 -18.13 12.00 -18.45
C ARG A 353 -17.22 11.75 -19.62
N ILE A 354 -16.26 10.85 -19.46
CA ILE A 354 -15.50 10.27 -20.55
C ILE A 354 -16.45 9.32 -21.31
N GLU A 355 -16.73 9.61 -22.57
CA GLU A 355 -17.53 8.75 -23.45
C GLU A 355 -16.67 7.72 -24.17
N ALA A 356 -15.50 8.12 -24.61
CA ALA A 356 -14.54 7.24 -25.28
C ALA A 356 -13.13 7.76 -25.21
N ILE A 357 -12.17 6.86 -25.33
CA ILE A 357 -10.80 7.16 -25.72
C ILE A 357 -10.71 7.07 -27.24
N THR A 358 -10.16 8.09 -27.86
CA THR A 358 -10.02 8.17 -29.33
C THR A 358 -8.56 7.93 -29.74
N PRO A 359 -8.25 7.80 -31.03
CA PRO A 359 -6.89 7.62 -31.51
C PRO A 359 -5.92 8.76 -31.10
N ASP A 360 -6.43 9.94 -30.80
CA ASP A 360 -5.68 11.19 -30.58
C ASP A 360 -6.10 11.93 -29.29
N GLY A 361 -6.92 11.29 -28.41
CA GLY A 361 -7.31 11.96 -27.18
C GLY A 361 -8.46 11.30 -26.41
N VAL A 362 -9.23 12.14 -25.74
CA VAL A 362 -10.38 11.77 -24.91
C VAL A 362 -11.63 12.50 -25.40
N MET A 363 -12.67 11.75 -25.74
CA MET A 363 -14.00 12.29 -26.03
C MET A 363 -14.78 12.40 -24.73
N LEU A 364 -15.13 13.63 -24.37
CA LEU A 364 -16.11 13.92 -23.33
C LEU A 364 -17.50 14.07 -23.97
N LYS A 365 -18.53 14.13 -23.12
CA LYS A 365 -19.90 14.37 -23.58
C LYS A 365 -20.07 15.65 -24.41
N ASP A 366 -19.31 16.68 -24.09
CA ASP A 366 -19.44 18.05 -24.59
C ASP A 366 -18.28 18.50 -25.51
N ARG A 367 -17.13 17.82 -25.47
CA ARG A 367 -15.95 18.19 -26.28
C ARG A 367 -14.95 17.06 -26.43
N HIS A 368 -14.07 17.18 -27.41
CA HIS A 368 -12.88 16.36 -27.56
C HIS A 368 -11.66 17.07 -26.96
N ILE A 369 -10.77 16.31 -26.30
CA ILE A 369 -9.51 16.79 -25.76
C ILE A 369 -8.40 16.01 -26.44
N ASP A 370 -7.57 16.74 -27.22
CA ASP A 370 -6.42 16.16 -27.90
C ASP A 370 -5.29 15.89 -26.92
N LEU A 371 -4.71 14.69 -26.99
CA LEU A 371 -3.64 14.24 -26.10
C LEU A 371 -2.56 13.51 -26.87
N ASP A 372 -1.31 13.67 -26.42
CA ASP A 372 -0.16 12.92 -26.91
C ASP A 372 0.17 11.74 -25.98
N ILE A 373 -0.13 11.88 -24.68
CA ILE A 373 0.11 10.86 -23.64
C ILE A 373 -1.14 10.73 -22.76
N LEU A 374 -1.49 9.50 -22.40
CA LEU A 374 -2.56 9.20 -21.46
C LEU A 374 -2.01 8.42 -20.26
N VAL A 375 -2.16 9.00 -19.06
CA VAL A 375 -1.75 8.39 -17.79
C VAL A 375 -2.98 7.89 -17.05
N LEU A 376 -2.96 6.61 -16.66
CA LEU A 376 -3.99 6.00 -15.84
C LEU A 376 -3.52 5.94 -14.39
N ALA A 377 -3.94 6.90 -13.57
CA ALA A 377 -3.73 6.94 -12.13
C ALA A 377 -4.98 6.41 -11.39
N THR A 378 -5.59 5.35 -11.92
CA THR A 378 -6.91 4.83 -11.56
C THR A 378 -6.89 3.88 -10.36
N GLY A 379 -5.71 3.67 -9.76
CA GLY A 379 -5.54 2.94 -8.52
C GLY A 379 -5.45 1.43 -8.69
N PHE A 380 -5.75 0.71 -7.61
CA PHE A 380 -5.48 -0.71 -7.50
C PHE A 380 -6.71 -1.48 -7.00
N ASP A 381 -6.84 -2.72 -7.41
CA ASP A 381 -7.62 -3.72 -6.68
C ASP A 381 -6.81 -4.13 -5.44
N GLY A 382 -6.95 -3.32 -4.40
CA GLY A 382 -6.12 -3.39 -3.20
C GLY A 382 -6.41 -4.62 -2.35
N SER A 383 -5.45 -4.95 -1.51
CA SER A 383 -5.46 -5.98 -0.47
C SER A 383 -5.58 -7.42 -0.99
N SER A 384 -6.71 -7.82 -1.54
CA SER A 384 -6.94 -9.19 -2.04
C SER A 384 -6.59 -9.39 -3.51
N GLY A 385 -6.57 -8.31 -4.34
CA GLY A 385 -6.45 -8.42 -5.80
C GLY A 385 -5.15 -9.07 -6.30
N GLY A 386 -4.05 -8.94 -5.55
CA GLY A 386 -2.80 -9.62 -5.87
C GLY A 386 -2.89 -11.14 -5.73
N LEU A 387 -3.60 -11.62 -4.70
CA LEU A 387 -3.82 -13.05 -4.45
C LEU A 387 -4.87 -13.66 -5.37
N THR A 388 -5.99 -12.98 -5.57
CA THR A 388 -7.10 -13.50 -6.40
C THR A 388 -6.75 -13.61 -7.89
N ARG A 389 -5.65 -12.98 -8.32
CA ARG A 389 -5.08 -13.14 -9.67
C ARG A 389 -4.26 -14.42 -9.86
N ILE A 390 -3.87 -15.07 -8.77
CA ILE A 390 -3.20 -16.36 -8.80
C ILE A 390 -4.28 -17.44 -8.64
N ASP A 391 -4.30 -18.47 -9.50
CA ASP A 391 -5.19 -19.62 -9.36
C ASP A 391 -4.71 -20.49 -8.17
N LEU A 392 -4.91 -19.95 -6.94
CA LEU A 392 -4.64 -20.66 -5.69
C LEU A 392 -5.82 -21.56 -5.39
N ARG A 393 -5.62 -22.88 -5.43
CA ARG A 393 -6.66 -23.89 -5.23
C ARG A 393 -6.67 -24.41 -3.80
N SER A 394 -7.87 -24.34 -3.18
CA SER A 394 -8.14 -24.92 -1.86
C SER A 394 -8.10 -26.44 -1.90
N VAL A 395 -8.04 -27.09 -0.74
CA VAL A 395 -8.21 -28.55 -0.62
C VAL A 395 -9.57 -29.04 -1.12
N LYS A 396 -10.55 -28.16 -1.27
CA LYS A 396 -11.88 -28.43 -1.84
C LYS A 396 -11.96 -28.16 -3.36
N GLY A 397 -10.86 -27.68 -3.96
CA GLY A 397 -10.76 -27.39 -5.40
C GLY A 397 -11.24 -25.98 -5.82
N SER A 398 -11.88 -25.21 -4.95
CA SER A 398 -12.24 -23.81 -5.22
C SER A 398 -11.02 -22.89 -5.23
N SER A 399 -11.04 -21.85 -6.03
CA SER A 399 -9.99 -20.82 -5.98
C SER A 399 -10.18 -19.87 -4.79
N ILE A 400 -9.10 -19.21 -4.37
CA ILE A 400 -9.18 -18.19 -3.32
C ILE A 400 -10.12 -17.04 -3.72
N GLY A 401 -10.19 -16.70 -5.01
CA GLY A 401 -11.11 -15.70 -5.53
C GLY A 401 -12.58 -16.13 -5.38
N GLU A 402 -12.89 -17.40 -5.65
CA GLU A 402 -14.23 -17.97 -5.43
C GLU A 402 -14.59 -17.98 -3.94
N ASN A 403 -13.68 -18.37 -3.06
CA ASN A 403 -13.90 -18.40 -1.62
C ASN A 403 -14.15 -16.98 -1.03
N TRP A 404 -13.56 -15.96 -1.65
CA TRP A 404 -13.70 -14.58 -1.18
C TRP A 404 -14.75 -13.75 -1.92
N GLN A 405 -15.59 -14.36 -2.76
CA GLN A 405 -16.67 -13.64 -3.45
C GLN A 405 -17.65 -12.96 -2.49
N GLN A 406 -17.94 -13.58 -1.35
CA GLN A 406 -18.81 -13.03 -0.30
C GLN A 406 -18.06 -12.26 0.79
N GLY A 407 -16.80 -11.99 0.58
CA GLY A 407 -15.91 -11.29 1.52
C GLY A 407 -14.69 -12.11 1.89
N VAL A 408 -13.65 -11.41 2.26
CA VAL A 408 -12.40 -12.00 2.72
C VAL A 408 -12.61 -12.63 4.10
N ARG A 409 -12.08 -13.82 4.29
CA ARG A 409 -12.03 -14.54 5.55
C ARG A 409 -10.61 -15.01 5.81
N THR A 410 -10.01 -14.51 6.89
CA THR A 410 -8.65 -14.89 7.30
C THR A 410 -8.61 -15.03 8.82
N TRP A 411 -7.63 -15.75 9.33
CA TRP A 411 -7.24 -15.64 10.72
C TRP A 411 -6.01 -14.73 10.84
N LEU A 412 -6.15 -13.61 11.57
CA LEU A 412 -5.12 -12.57 11.79
C LEU A 412 -4.56 -11.94 10.48
N GLY A 413 -5.23 -12.07 9.33
CA GLY A 413 -4.65 -11.68 8.05
C GLY A 413 -3.45 -12.55 7.62
N ILE A 414 -3.23 -13.69 8.27
CA ILE A 414 -2.09 -14.58 8.07
C ILE A 414 -2.51 -15.91 7.44
N GLY A 415 -3.51 -16.59 8.00
CA GLY A 415 -3.99 -17.87 7.49
C GLY A 415 -5.36 -17.76 6.82
N VAL A 416 -5.66 -18.69 5.91
CA VAL A 416 -6.94 -18.77 5.19
C VAL A 416 -7.53 -20.17 5.39
N PRO A 417 -8.81 -20.31 5.77
CA PRO A 417 -9.48 -21.61 5.82
C PRO A 417 -9.48 -22.31 4.45
N ASP A 418 -9.34 -23.62 4.45
CA ASP A 418 -9.23 -24.49 3.26
C ASP A 418 -7.94 -24.31 2.42
N PHE A 419 -6.97 -23.51 2.89
CA PHE A 419 -5.67 -23.32 2.25
C PHE A 419 -4.53 -23.67 3.22
N PRO A 420 -4.27 -24.98 3.46
CA PRO A 420 -3.23 -25.39 4.39
C PRO A 420 -1.85 -24.88 3.97
N ASN A 421 -1.00 -24.55 4.93
CA ASN A 421 0.37 -24.10 4.70
C ASN A 421 0.52 -22.85 3.80
N LEU A 422 -0.59 -22.12 3.53
CA LEU A 422 -0.57 -20.80 2.94
C LEU A 422 -0.52 -19.76 4.06
N LEU A 423 0.55 -18.99 4.12
CA LEU A 423 0.72 -17.91 5.09
C LEU A 423 0.92 -16.58 4.35
N MET A 424 0.24 -15.54 4.79
CA MET A 424 0.30 -14.22 4.19
C MET A 424 1.07 -13.25 5.08
N LEU A 425 1.95 -12.48 4.48
CA LEU A 425 2.54 -11.29 5.09
C LEU A 425 1.91 -10.06 4.45
N TYR A 426 1.53 -9.12 5.28
CA TYR A 426 0.88 -7.89 4.81
C TYR A 426 -0.42 -8.21 4.05
N GLY A 427 -1.10 -9.26 4.47
CA GLY A 427 -2.33 -9.76 3.86
C GLY A 427 -3.58 -8.98 4.27
N PRO A 428 -4.71 -9.20 3.58
CA PRO A 428 -5.97 -8.56 3.94
C PRO A 428 -6.41 -8.94 5.36
N GLN A 429 -7.06 -7.99 6.05
CA GLN A 429 -7.45 -8.04 7.46
C GLN A 429 -6.27 -8.00 8.47
N SER A 430 -5.03 -7.80 8.02
CA SER A 430 -3.93 -7.32 8.86
C SER A 430 -3.82 -5.78 8.78
N PRO A 431 -2.97 -5.10 9.58
CA PRO A 431 -2.94 -3.64 9.61
C PRO A 431 -2.55 -2.93 8.30
N THR A 432 -1.83 -3.56 7.42
CA THR A 432 -1.43 -3.12 6.07
C THR A 432 -1.43 -1.59 5.86
N ALA A 433 -2.57 -1.02 5.44
CA ALA A 433 -2.72 0.42 5.14
C ALA A 433 -2.44 1.35 6.32
N PHE A 434 -2.59 0.87 7.54
CA PHE A 434 -2.38 1.61 8.77
C PHE A 434 -1.04 1.27 9.43
N TRP A 435 -0.18 0.50 8.76
CA TRP A 435 1.12 0.14 9.26
C TRP A 435 2.22 0.38 8.21
N ASN A 436 3.34 0.91 8.65
CA ASN A 436 4.53 1.06 7.83
C ASN A 436 4.98 -0.32 7.27
N GLY A 437 5.23 -0.38 5.96
CA GLY A 437 5.53 -1.63 5.26
C GLY A 437 6.76 -2.36 5.78
N PRO A 438 7.94 -1.73 5.90
CA PRO A 438 9.13 -2.37 6.49
C PRO A 438 8.91 -2.90 7.90
N THR A 439 8.30 -2.11 8.79
CA THR A 439 8.00 -2.54 10.16
C THR A 439 7.07 -3.75 10.20
N SER A 440 6.02 -3.71 9.39
CA SER A 440 5.11 -4.86 9.27
C SER A 440 5.82 -6.10 8.75
N ALA A 441 6.71 -5.94 7.75
CA ALA A 441 7.50 -7.04 7.20
C ALA A 441 8.38 -7.71 8.25
N GLU A 442 9.01 -6.92 9.13
CA GLU A 442 9.83 -7.44 10.21
C GLU A 442 9.00 -8.14 11.28
N VAL A 443 7.98 -7.48 11.81
CA VAL A 443 7.20 -8.00 12.95
C VAL A 443 6.35 -9.22 12.56
N GLN A 444 5.60 -9.16 11.46
CA GLN A 444 4.85 -10.33 10.98
C GLN A 444 5.78 -11.43 10.47
N GLY A 445 6.90 -11.04 9.85
CA GLY A 445 7.91 -11.97 9.35
C GLY A 445 8.51 -12.80 10.48
N ASP A 446 8.91 -12.17 11.58
CA ASP A 446 9.41 -12.87 12.76
C ASP A 446 8.37 -13.80 13.39
N TRP A 447 7.12 -13.34 13.50
CA TRP A 447 6.04 -14.19 13.99
C TRP A 447 5.84 -15.46 13.14
N ILE A 448 5.90 -15.34 11.80
CA ILE A 448 5.80 -16.50 10.90
C ILE A 448 7.03 -17.41 11.01
N VAL A 449 8.23 -16.84 11.13
CA VAL A 449 9.46 -17.64 11.34
C VAL A 449 9.37 -18.43 12.63
N ASP A 450 8.90 -17.80 13.73
CA ASP A 450 8.70 -18.46 15.01
C ASP A 450 7.68 -19.60 14.91
N LEU A 451 6.57 -19.40 14.21
CA LEU A 451 5.58 -20.42 13.91
C LEU A 451 6.20 -21.62 13.19
N LEU A 452 6.91 -21.37 12.09
CA LEU A 452 7.52 -22.46 11.29
C LEU A 452 8.62 -23.20 12.05
N CYS A 453 9.40 -22.51 12.87
CA CYS A 453 10.38 -23.12 13.78
C CYS A 453 9.70 -23.97 14.87
N TRP A 454 8.59 -23.49 15.43
CA TRP A 454 7.79 -24.23 16.41
C TRP A 454 7.20 -25.51 15.78
N MET A 455 6.61 -25.41 14.57
CA MET A 455 6.11 -26.57 13.82
C MET A 455 7.21 -27.61 13.59
N ARG A 456 8.38 -27.17 13.10
CA ARG A 456 9.54 -28.06 12.88
C ARG A 456 9.97 -28.77 14.17
N LYS A 457 10.05 -28.04 15.28
CA LYS A 457 10.37 -28.62 16.59
C LYS A 457 9.35 -29.65 17.06
N LYS A 458 8.08 -29.43 16.74
CA LYS A 458 6.97 -30.35 17.07
C LYS A 458 6.76 -31.44 16.01
N ARG A 459 7.52 -31.44 14.90
CA ARG A 459 7.37 -32.33 13.76
C ARG A 459 6.00 -32.25 13.08
N LEU A 460 5.38 -31.06 13.13
CA LEU A 460 4.13 -30.76 12.45
C LEU A 460 4.43 -30.38 10.99
N THR A 461 3.56 -30.79 10.09
CA THR A 461 3.77 -30.62 8.63
C THR A 461 2.60 -29.90 7.94
N ARG A 462 1.50 -29.67 8.67
CA ARG A 462 0.31 -29.01 8.17
C ARG A 462 -0.20 -27.99 9.18
N ILE A 463 -0.55 -26.81 8.71
CA ILE A 463 -1.21 -25.75 9.48
C ILE A 463 -2.27 -25.08 8.61
N GLU A 464 -3.43 -24.81 9.16
CA GLU A 464 -4.54 -24.18 8.46
C GLU A 464 -5.35 -23.33 9.43
N ALA A 465 -5.80 -22.14 9.01
CA ALA A 465 -6.73 -21.37 9.82
C ALA A 465 -8.07 -22.09 9.95
N SER A 466 -8.60 -22.20 11.17
CA SER A 466 -9.94 -22.77 11.35
C SER A 466 -11.02 -21.80 10.84
N HIS A 467 -12.14 -22.35 10.35
CA HIS A 467 -13.28 -21.54 9.93
C HIS A 467 -13.83 -20.68 11.07
N SER A 468 -13.91 -21.24 12.29
CA SER A 468 -14.41 -20.51 13.46
C SER A 468 -13.53 -19.33 13.85
N ALA A 469 -12.20 -19.48 13.76
CA ALA A 469 -11.28 -18.38 14.03
C ALA A 469 -11.38 -17.29 12.96
N ALA A 470 -11.51 -17.66 11.68
CA ALA A 470 -11.66 -16.70 10.60
C ALA A 470 -12.98 -15.93 10.66
N GLU A 471 -14.08 -16.56 11.06
CA GLU A 471 -15.36 -15.85 11.30
C GLU A 471 -15.26 -14.92 12.49
N SER A 472 -14.72 -15.39 13.63
CA SER A 472 -14.51 -14.52 14.81
C SER A 472 -13.61 -13.32 14.49
N TRP A 473 -12.60 -13.50 13.64
CA TRP A 473 -11.76 -12.39 13.19
C TRP A 473 -12.52 -11.42 12.28
N ASN A 474 -13.41 -11.94 11.42
CA ASN A 474 -14.26 -11.08 10.60
C ASN A 474 -15.22 -10.26 11.46
N ASP A 475 -15.85 -10.85 12.48
CA ASP A 475 -16.73 -10.14 13.42
C ASP A 475 -15.96 -9.01 14.13
N HIS A 476 -14.73 -9.29 14.57
CA HIS A 476 -13.85 -8.27 15.15
C HIS A 476 -13.53 -7.14 14.14
N MET A 477 -13.28 -7.46 12.87
CA MET A 477 -13.06 -6.45 11.84
C MET A 477 -14.30 -5.60 11.56
N GLU A 478 -15.50 -6.17 11.65
CA GLU A 478 -16.76 -5.42 11.54
C GLU A 478 -16.98 -4.49 12.74
N GLU A 479 -16.67 -4.92 13.94
CA GLU A 479 -16.70 -4.06 15.14
C GLU A 479 -15.72 -2.90 15.04
N LEU A 480 -14.49 -3.16 14.56
CA LEU A 480 -13.51 -2.11 14.29
C LEU A 480 -14.01 -1.11 13.25
N ALA A 481 -14.61 -1.59 12.16
CA ALA A 481 -15.19 -0.73 11.14
C ALA A 481 -16.29 0.17 11.73
N ALA A 482 -17.21 -0.42 12.49
CA ALA A 482 -18.33 0.28 13.13
C ALA A 482 -17.88 1.34 14.15
N SER A 483 -16.70 1.17 14.76
CA SER A 483 -16.12 2.14 15.70
C SER A 483 -15.47 3.36 15.04
N THR A 484 -15.46 3.42 13.69
CA THR A 484 -14.79 4.45 12.91
C THR A 484 -15.70 5.09 11.86
N LEU A 485 -15.24 6.18 11.26
CA LEU A 485 -15.89 6.83 10.13
C LEU A 485 -15.50 6.22 8.76
N LEU A 486 -14.65 5.19 8.73
CA LEU A 486 -14.17 4.54 7.50
C LEU A 486 -15.31 4.00 6.62
N PRO A 487 -16.37 3.38 7.17
CA PRO A 487 -17.49 2.89 6.34
C PRO A 487 -18.27 3.97 5.59
N GLN A 488 -18.11 5.24 5.95
CA GLN A 488 -18.80 6.35 5.29
C GLN A 488 -18.12 6.79 3.97
N ALA A 489 -16.98 6.17 3.61
CA ALA A 489 -16.25 6.49 2.39
C ALA A 489 -16.17 5.30 1.43
N ASP A 490 -16.35 5.57 0.13
CA ASP A 490 -16.03 4.60 -0.92
C ASP A 490 -14.52 4.61 -1.16
N SER A 491 -13.81 3.91 -0.29
CA SER A 491 -12.35 3.83 -0.30
C SER A 491 -11.86 2.41 -0.54
N TRP A 492 -10.60 2.29 -0.94
CA TRP A 492 -9.93 0.99 -1.04
C TRP A 492 -9.74 0.31 0.32
N TYR A 493 -9.82 1.05 1.44
CA TYR A 493 -9.86 0.48 2.78
C TYR A 493 -11.04 -0.47 2.97
N MET A 494 -12.15 -0.11 2.35
CA MET A 494 -13.41 -0.87 2.38
C MET A 494 -13.61 -1.76 1.16
N GLY A 495 -12.63 -1.89 0.25
CA GLY A 495 -12.80 -2.59 -1.03
C GLY A 495 -13.78 -1.90 -2.01
N ALA A 496 -14.34 -0.74 -1.63
CA ALA A 496 -15.41 -0.08 -2.36
C ALA A 496 -14.97 0.69 -3.62
N ASN A 497 -13.68 0.72 -3.91
CA ASN A 497 -13.13 1.33 -5.12
C ASN A 497 -13.21 0.40 -6.35
N ILE A 498 -13.52 -0.86 -6.16
CA ILE A 498 -13.64 -1.88 -7.23
C ILE A 498 -15.10 -2.27 -7.40
N PRO A 499 -15.69 -2.10 -8.60
CA PRO A 499 -17.06 -2.51 -8.86
C PRO A 499 -17.31 -4.01 -8.58
N GLY A 500 -18.38 -4.32 -7.85
CA GLY A 500 -18.77 -5.70 -7.55
C GLY A 500 -17.96 -6.38 -6.42
N LYS A 501 -16.94 -5.73 -5.87
CA LYS A 501 -16.22 -6.26 -4.71
C LYS A 501 -17.05 -6.08 -3.44
N THR A 502 -17.06 -7.09 -2.57
CA THR A 502 -17.75 -7.01 -1.27
C THR A 502 -17.17 -5.89 -0.42
N ARG A 503 -18.06 -5.01 0.07
CA ARG A 503 -17.69 -3.89 0.93
C ARG A 503 -17.44 -4.37 2.36
N GLN A 504 -16.20 -4.34 2.80
CA GLN A 504 -15.78 -4.69 4.15
C GLN A 504 -14.46 -4.00 4.50
N LEU A 505 -14.16 -3.84 5.78
CA LEU A 505 -12.86 -3.32 6.21
C LEU A 505 -11.78 -4.38 5.93
N LEU A 506 -10.82 -4.03 5.06
CA LEU A 506 -9.74 -4.93 4.64
C LEU A 506 -8.42 -4.71 5.40
N HIS A 507 -8.39 -3.73 6.32
CA HIS A 507 -7.19 -3.31 7.03
C HIS A 507 -7.50 -3.10 8.51
N HIS A 508 -6.82 -3.82 9.39
CA HIS A 508 -6.99 -3.66 10.84
C HIS A 508 -6.49 -2.27 11.27
N SER A 509 -7.37 -1.46 11.87
CA SER A 509 -7.08 -0.05 12.18
C SER A 509 -6.27 0.19 13.45
N GLY A 510 -5.90 -0.86 14.20
CA GLY A 510 -5.18 -0.74 15.46
C GLY A 510 -3.98 -1.68 15.54
N VAL A 511 -2.79 -1.22 15.18
CA VAL A 511 -1.56 -2.06 15.17
C VAL A 511 -1.30 -2.72 16.52
N GLN A 512 -1.33 -1.97 17.63
CA GLN A 512 -1.05 -2.52 18.96
C GLN A 512 -2.10 -3.53 19.43
N SER A 513 -3.36 -3.34 19.03
CA SER A 513 -4.43 -4.33 19.26
C SER A 513 -4.19 -5.61 18.46
N TYR A 514 -3.85 -5.47 17.19
CA TYR A 514 -3.48 -6.58 16.31
C TYR A 514 -2.31 -7.41 16.88
N LEU A 515 -1.25 -6.74 17.33
CA LEU A 515 -0.08 -7.41 17.90
C LEU A 515 -0.43 -8.20 19.18
N ARG A 516 -1.36 -7.70 20.01
CA ARG A 516 -1.85 -8.46 21.17
C ARG A 516 -2.57 -9.74 20.73
N HIS A 517 -3.43 -9.69 19.71
CA HIS A 517 -4.08 -10.90 19.18
C HIS A 517 -3.07 -11.91 18.62
N CYS A 518 -2.05 -11.45 17.90
CA CYS A 518 -0.98 -12.32 17.41
C CYS A 518 -0.21 -12.98 18.56
N GLU A 519 0.10 -12.22 19.62
CA GLU A 519 0.83 -12.74 20.77
C GLU A 519 -0.01 -13.72 21.59
N GLU A 520 -1.30 -13.42 21.80
CA GLU A 520 -2.22 -14.34 22.47
C GLU A 520 -2.37 -15.66 21.72
N CYS A 521 -2.51 -15.61 20.39
CA CYS A 521 -2.52 -16.78 19.53
C CYS A 521 -1.25 -17.61 19.71
N ARG A 522 -0.07 -16.98 19.66
CA ARG A 522 1.24 -17.64 19.83
C ARG A 522 1.37 -18.31 21.21
N LEU A 523 1.02 -17.59 22.30
CA LEU A 523 1.13 -18.09 23.68
C LEU A 523 0.21 -19.27 23.96
N LYS A 524 -0.93 -19.37 23.27
CA LYS A 524 -1.85 -20.50 23.34
C LYS A 524 -1.51 -21.64 22.38
N GLY A 525 -0.29 -21.66 21.84
CA GLY A 525 0.18 -22.70 20.91
C GLY A 525 -0.37 -22.56 19.50
N TYR A 526 -0.53 -21.30 19.05
CA TYR A 526 -1.10 -20.90 17.77
C TYR A 526 -2.59 -21.25 17.64
N ASP A 527 -3.33 -20.93 18.70
CA ASP A 527 -4.78 -21.11 18.75
C ASP A 527 -5.49 -20.42 17.57
N GLY A 528 -6.55 -21.05 17.06
CA GLY A 528 -7.22 -20.64 15.83
C GLY A 528 -6.63 -21.24 14.57
N PHE A 529 -5.51 -21.98 14.68
CA PHE A 529 -4.99 -22.83 13.63
C PHE A 529 -5.15 -24.31 13.98
N ASP A 530 -5.58 -25.11 12.99
CA ASP A 530 -5.54 -26.56 13.03
C ASP A 530 -4.17 -27.03 12.57
N VAL A 531 -3.45 -27.78 13.41
CA VAL A 531 -2.06 -28.22 13.15
C VAL A 531 -1.92 -29.73 13.24
N SER A 532 -1.14 -30.35 12.33
CA SER A 532 -0.91 -31.81 12.34
C SER A 532 0.44 -32.23 11.72
#